data_ef5efdbedc4450f8de224042992badaa
#
_entry.id   ef5efdbedc4450f8de224042992badaa
#
_cell.length_a   1.000
_cell.length_b   1.000
_cell.length_c   1.000
_cell.angle_alpha   90.00
_cell.angle_beta   90.00
_cell.angle_gamma   90.00
#
_symmetry.space_group_name_H-M   'P 1'
#
loop_
_entity.id
_entity.type
_entity.pdbx_description
1 polymer ?
#
loop_
_entity_poly.entity_id
_entity_poly.type
_entity_poly.pdbx_seq_one_letter_code
_entity_poly.pdbx_strand_id
1 'polypeptide(L)'
;TASSLLAEPERTNLITYSSDASQWINDYSVTITTDSETSPNGLVDADKIEFTQDGSLRPNNSQLTFVNDYNYSIFVKKGNSRYITLQANFFTTNSTIGFDLDTATAQSGGIIENYGNDWFRLSITKNVTGDADKTGAFYIYSPNTLGSASSVAGNYLYVWGAQVEEGSYSTSYIPTSGST
;
A
#
# COMPACT_ATOMS: atom_id res chain seq x y z
N THR A 1 4.42 18.22 -31.23
CA THR A 1 4.73 16.97 -30.52
C THR A 1 3.40 16.32 -30.15
N ALA A 2 3.07 15.20 -30.82
CA ALA A 2 1.91 14.42 -30.48
C ALA A 2 2.12 13.81 -29.09
N SER A 3 1.30 14.14 -28.11
CA SER A 3 1.24 13.40 -26.87
C SER A 3 0.63 12.03 -27.22
N SER A 4 1.40 10.96 -27.06
CA SER A 4 0.82 9.61 -27.14
C SER A 4 -0.12 9.43 -25.96
N LEU A 5 -1.39 9.20 -26.24
CA LEU A 5 -2.34 8.74 -25.22
C LEU A 5 -1.89 7.35 -24.79
N LEU A 6 -1.40 7.20 -23.57
CA LEU A 6 -1.10 5.88 -23.02
C LEU A 6 -2.47 5.26 -22.66
N ALA A 7 -2.93 4.32 -23.46
CA ALA A 7 -4.14 3.55 -23.13
C ALA A 7 -3.77 2.54 -22.07
N GLU A 8 -4.22 2.76 -20.83
CA GLU A 8 -4.14 1.77 -19.77
C GLU A 8 -5.25 0.72 -19.95
N PRO A 9 -5.01 -0.55 -19.58
CA PRO A 9 -6.05 -1.56 -19.55
C PRO A 9 -7.13 -1.17 -18.52
N GLU A 10 -8.37 -1.53 -18.79
CA GLU A 10 -9.44 -1.38 -17.82
C GLU A 10 -9.13 -2.25 -16.59
N ARG A 11 -9.15 -1.65 -15.41
CA ARG A 11 -8.85 -2.28 -14.13
C ARG A 11 -9.89 -1.88 -13.08
N THR A 12 -9.99 -2.68 -12.03
CA THR A 12 -10.83 -2.41 -10.86
C THR A 12 -9.94 -2.38 -9.63
N ASN A 13 -10.09 -1.33 -8.81
CA ASN A 13 -9.47 -1.32 -7.48
C ASN A 13 -10.31 -2.18 -6.52
N LEU A 14 -9.72 -3.23 -5.97
CA LEU A 14 -10.37 -4.16 -5.08
C LEU A 14 -10.40 -3.70 -3.61
N ILE A 15 -9.79 -2.57 -3.29
CA ILE A 15 -9.91 -1.91 -1.99
C ILE A 15 -11.19 -1.08 -1.99
N THR A 16 -12.08 -1.29 -1.02
CA THR A 16 -13.39 -0.61 -0.99
C THR A 16 -13.34 0.83 -0.49
N TYR A 17 -12.33 1.18 0.33
CA TYR A 17 -12.07 2.53 0.85
C TYR A 17 -10.61 2.87 0.61
N SER A 18 -10.31 3.34 -0.59
CA SER A 18 -8.92 3.45 -1.04
C SER A 18 -8.13 4.60 -0.42
N SER A 19 -8.81 5.66 0.04
CA SER A 19 -8.19 6.83 0.67
C SER A 19 -8.59 7.03 2.14
N ASP A 20 -9.47 6.22 2.69
CA ASP A 20 -9.93 6.34 4.08
C ASP A 20 -9.39 5.18 4.92
N ALA A 21 -8.23 5.42 5.56
CA ALA A 21 -7.58 4.42 6.39
C ALA A 21 -8.37 4.07 7.67
N SER A 22 -9.34 4.89 8.08
CA SER A 22 -10.20 4.60 9.21
C SER A 22 -11.12 3.38 8.98
N GLN A 23 -11.35 3.05 7.72
CA GLN A 23 -12.12 1.88 7.30
C GLN A 23 -11.24 0.62 7.12
N TRP A 24 -9.92 0.76 7.28
CA TRP A 24 -9.01 -0.36 7.10
C TRP A 24 -8.95 -1.23 8.35
N ILE A 25 -8.56 -2.49 8.15
CA ILE A 25 -8.48 -3.43 9.27
C ILE A 25 -7.23 -3.12 10.09
N ASN A 26 -7.47 -2.79 11.35
CA ASN A 26 -6.46 -2.41 12.33
C ASN A 26 -6.53 -3.40 13.50
N ASP A 27 -5.45 -4.11 13.74
CA ASP A 27 -5.33 -5.07 14.84
C ASP A 27 -4.98 -4.38 16.18
N TYR A 28 -5.58 -3.19 16.42
CA TYR A 28 -5.37 -2.36 17.63
C TYR A 28 -3.94 -1.85 17.84
N SER A 29 -3.12 -1.93 16.81
CA SER A 29 -1.71 -1.51 16.84
C SER A 29 -1.45 -0.15 16.19
N VAL A 30 -2.50 0.50 15.67
CA VAL A 30 -2.37 1.73 14.90
C VAL A 30 -3.42 2.75 15.37
N THR A 31 -2.97 3.98 15.63
CA THR A 31 -3.83 5.16 15.75
C THR A 31 -3.91 5.85 14.40
N ILE A 32 -5.14 6.12 13.94
CA ILE A 32 -5.38 6.78 12.66
C ILE A 32 -5.94 8.19 12.92
N THR A 33 -5.34 9.19 12.28
CA THR A 33 -5.85 10.56 12.22
C THR A 33 -6.20 10.87 10.78
N THR A 34 -7.49 10.97 10.49
CA THR A 34 -7.99 11.21 9.14
C THR A 34 -7.74 12.65 8.69
N ASP A 35 -7.67 12.85 7.37
CA ASP A 35 -7.60 14.17 6.72
C ASP A 35 -6.49 15.07 7.30
N SER A 36 -5.32 14.50 7.57
CA SER A 36 -4.25 15.16 8.32
C SER A 36 -3.10 15.68 7.46
N GLU A 37 -3.09 15.38 6.16
CA GLU A 37 -2.05 15.80 5.23
C GLU A 37 -2.63 16.01 3.81
N THR A 38 -1.98 16.89 3.04
CA THR A 38 -2.34 17.08 1.62
C THR A 38 -1.85 15.90 0.80
N SER A 39 -2.76 15.20 0.13
CA SER A 39 -2.47 14.04 -0.71
C SER A 39 -1.97 14.43 -2.11
N PRO A 40 -1.53 13.48 -2.93
CA PRO A 40 -1.11 13.72 -4.31
C PRO A 40 -2.16 14.35 -5.22
N ASN A 41 -3.46 14.27 -4.89
CA ASN A 41 -4.53 14.92 -5.63
C ASN A 41 -4.70 16.42 -5.31
N GLY A 42 -3.99 16.93 -4.29
CA GLY A 42 -4.02 18.32 -3.85
C GLY A 42 -5.09 18.64 -2.80
N LEU A 43 -5.83 17.65 -2.32
CA LEU A 43 -6.81 17.80 -1.23
C LEU A 43 -6.21 17.40 0.11
N VAL A 44 -6.80 17.87 1.21
CA VAL A 44 -6.43 17.42 2.55
C VAL A 44 -7.30 16.21 2.87
N ASP A 45 -6.88 15.04 2.38
CA ASP A 45 -7.62 13.77 2.46
C ASP A 45 -6.66 12.56 2.64
N ALA A 46 -5.42 12.82 3.04
CA ALA A 46 -4.49 11.78 3.42
C ALA A 46 -4.47 11.58 4.93
N ASP A 47 -4.35 10.34 5.35
CA ASP A 47 -4.45 9.94 6.75
C ASP A 47 -3.07 9.69 7.36
N LYS A 48 -2.87 10.18 8.59
CA LYS A 48 -1.72 9.80 9.42
C LYS A 48 -2.01 8.45 10.07
N ILE A 49 -1.08 7.53 9.94
CA ILE A 49 -1.07 6.29 10.69
C ILE A 49 0.14 6.26 11.63
N GLU A 50 -0.12 6.01 12.92
CA GLU A 50 0.90 5.94 13.96
C GLU A 50 0.81 4.59 14.68
N PHE A 51 1.90 3.84 14.64
CA PHE A 51 1.98 2.55 15.29
C PHE A 51 2.18 2.72 16.79
N THR A 52 1.32 2.13 17.59
CA THR A 52 1.37 2.18 19.06
C THR A 52 2.12 1.01 19.65
N GLN A 53 2.29 -0.04 18.88
CA GLN A 53 3.03 -1.27 19.21
C GLN A 53 3.43 -2.00 17.93
N ASP A 54 4.05 -3.17 18.05
CA ASP A 54 4.25 -4.06 16.91
C ASP A 54 2.92 -4.50 16.34
N GLY A 55 2.76 -4.34 15.03
CA GLY A 55 1.53 -4.66 14.32
C GLY A 55 1.55 -4.17 12.87
N SER A 56 0.40 -4.26 12.24
CA SER A 56 0.23 -3.91 10.83
C SER A 56 -1.10 -3.18 10.61
N LEU A 57 -1.17 -2.45 9.51
CA LEU A 57 -2.41 -1.93 8.97
C LEU A 57 -2.70 -2.64 7.65
N ARG A 58 -3.95 -3.01 7.43
CA ARG A 58 -4.39 -3.72 6.23
C ARG A 58 -5.50 -2.95 5.55
N PRO A 59 -5.32 -2.44 4.32
CA PRO A 59 -6.42 -1.92 3.54
C PRO A 59 -7.56 -2.94 3.44
N ASN A 60 -8.80 -2.47 3.51
CA ASN A 60 -9.96 -3.36 3.57
C ASN A 60 -10.20 -4.00 2.20
N ASN A 61 -9.60 -5.15 2.00
CA ASN A 61 -9.78 -6.03 0.86
C ASN A 61 -10.28 -7.42 1.28
N SER A 62 -10.95 -7.50 2.43
CA SER A 62 -11.47 -8.70 3.11
C SER A 62 -11.25 -10.01 2.35
N GLN A 63 -10.15 -10.67 2.63
CA GLN A 63 -9.82 -12.03 2.17
C GLN A 63 -10.25 -12.32 0.73
N LEU A 64 -9.69 -11.58 -0.23
CA LEU A 64 -9.95 -11.82 -1.64
C LEU A 64 -9.40 -13.20 -2.04
N THR A 65 -10.14 -13.89 -2.89
CA THR A 65 -9.64 -15.09 -3.55
C THR A 65 -8.90 -14.65 -4.81
N PHE A 66 -7.60 -14.85 -4.84
CA PHE A 66 -6.74 -14.45 -5.94
C PHE A 66 -6.47 -15.63 -6.87
N VAL A 67 -6.55 -15.41 -8.17
CA VAL A 67 -6.40 -16.47 -9.20
C VAL A 67 -5.25 -16.20 -10.18
N ASN A 68 -4.77 -14.96 -10.24
CA ASN A 68 -3.74 -14.47 -11.17
C ASN A 68 -2.66 -13.66 -10.44
N ASP A 69 -1.93 -12.84 -11.17
CA ASP A 69 -1.07 -11.81 -10.61
C ASP A 69 -1.92 -10.66 -10.08
N TYR A 70 -1.57 -10.15 -8.91
CA TYR A 70 -2.16 -8.95 -8.34
C TYR A 70 -1.06 -7.97 -7.94
N ASN A 71 -1.31 -6.72 -8.29
CA ASN A 71 -0.48 -5.61 -7.86
C ASN A 71 -1.14 -4.88 -6.71
N TYR A 72 -0.37 -4.64 -5.65
CA TYR A 72 -0.75 -3.76 -4.55
C TYR A 72 0.10 -2.50 -4.62
N SER A 73 -0.55 -1.36 -4.63
CA SER A 73 0.11 -0.06 -4.56
C SER A 73 -0.55 0.85 -3.53
N ILE A 74 0.24 1.77 -2.98
CA ILE A 74 -0.21 2.74 -2.00
C ILE A 74 0.68 3.98 -2.07
N PHE A 75 0.07 5.15 -1.93
CA PHE A 75 0.83 6.37 -1.76
C PHE A 75 1.20 6.56 -0.30
N VAL A 76 2.45 6.88 -0.05
CA VAL A 76 2.99 7.16 1.29
C VAL A 76 3.81 8.43 1.28
N LYS A 77 3.73 9.17 2.39
CA LYS A 77 4.62 10.29 2.70
C LYS A 77 5.29 10.03 4.02
N LYS A 78 6.59 10.33 4.07
CA LYS A 78 7.38 10.15 5.27
C LYS A 78 6.88 11.03 6.42
N GLY A 79 6.65 10.40 7.56
CA GLY A 79 6.58 11.07 8.86
C GLY A 79 7.95 11.03 9.55
N ASN A 80 8.05 10.28 10.64
CA ASN A 80 9.34 9.95 11.26
C ASN A 80 9.91 8.59 10.81
N SER A 81 9.13 7.78 10.11
CA SER A 81 9.55 6.45 9.65
C SER A 81 10.37 6.54 8.38
N ARG A 82 11.59 6.01 8.41
CA ARG A 82 12.45 5.90 7.23
C ARG A 82 12.05 4.72 6.35
N TYR A 83 11.76 3.58 6.98
CA TYR A 83 11.46 2.36 6.26
C TYR A 83 9.98 2.03 6.29
N ILE A 84 9.47 1.60 5.16
CA ILE A 84 8.14 1.02 5.00
C ILE A 84 8.30 -0.39 4.46
N THR A 85 7.47 -1.30 4.94
CA THR A 85 7.42 -2.65 4.40
C THR A 85 6.00 -2.93 3.92
N LEU A 86 5.87 -3.33 2.67
CA LEU A 86 4.65 -3.91 2.14
C LEU A 86 4.78 -5.43 2.17
N GLN A 87 3.74 -6.10 2.59
CA GLN A 87 3.68 -7.56 2.60
C GLN A 87 2.42 -8.05 1.89
N ALA A 88 2.60 -8.96 0.96
CA ALA A 88 1.55 -9.82 0.45
C ALA A 88 1.59 -11.13 1.26
N ASN A 89 0.63 -11.31 2.16
CA ASN A 89 0.54 -12.46 3.03
C ASN A 89 -0.55 -13.41 2.50
N PHE A 90 -0.13 -14.56 2.00
CA PHE A 90 -0.99 -15.65 1.55
C PHE A 90 -0.60 -16.90 2.34
N PHE A 91 -1.56 -17.76 2.60
CA PHE A 91 -1.41 -18.89 3.53
C PHE A 91 -0.18 -19.76 3.27
N THR A 92 0.21 -19.92 2.01
CA THR A 92 1.33 -20.79 1.60
C THR A 92 2.61 -20.02 1.25
N THR A 93 2.50 -18.75 0.91
CA THR A 93 3.66 -17.95 0.47
C THR A 93 3.51 -16.48 0.83
N ASN A 94 4.50 -15.95 1.51
CA ASN A 94 4.58 -14.53 1.84
C ASN A 94 5.62 -13.84 0.95
N SER A 95 5.31 -12.63 0.53
CA SER A 95 6.26 -11.73 -0.12
C SER A 95 6.36 -10.46 0.72
N THR A 96 7.54 -10.18 1.25
CA THR A 96 7.80 -9.04 2.12
C THR A 96 8.87 -8.17 1.48
N ILE A 97 8.54 -6.92 1.19
CA ILE A 97 9.41 -6.01 0.44
C ILE A 97 9.53 -4.68 1.20
N GLY A 98 10.76 -4.31 1.48
CA GLY A 98 11.12 -3.07 2.16
C GLY A 98 11.41 -1.93 1.20
N PHE A 99 11.03 -0.73 1.61
CA PHE A 99 11.25 0.54 0.92
C PHE A 99 11.96 1.50 1.84
N ASP A 100 12.98 2.18 1.34
CA ASP A 100 13.71 3.24 2.03
C ASP A 100 13.29 4.59 1.44
N LEU A 101 12.52 5.37 2.21
CA LEU A 101 11.99 6.66 1.77
C LEU A 101 13.07 7.77 1.76
N ASP A 102 14.18 7.62 2.47
CA ASP A 102 15.28 8.59 2.46
C ASP A 102 16.09 8.53 1.16
N THR A 103 16.25 7.34 0.62
CA THR A 103 17.02 7.11 -0.61
C THR A 103 16.16 6.87 -1.83
N ALA A 104 14.82 6.79 -1.65
CA ALA A 104 13.86 6.43 -2.68
C ALA A 104 14.22 5.11 -3.39
N THR A 105 14.54 4.08 -2.59
CA THR A 105 14.92 2.75 -3.11
C THR A 105 14.03 1.65 -2.54
N ALA A 106 13.87 0.57 -3.30
CA ALA A 106 13.12 -0.61 -2.91
C ALA A 106 14.01 -1.85 -2.96
N GLN A 107 13.70 -2.84 -2.14
CA GLN A 107 14.23 -4.19 -2.29
C GLN A 107 13.70 -4.82 -3.59
N SER A 108 14.38 -5.88 -4.05
CA SER A 108 14.00 -6.60 -5.28
C SER A 108 12.53 -7.04 -5.24
N GLY A 109 11.81 -6.75 -6.32
CA GLY A 109 10.37 -7.01 -6.45
C GLY A 109 9.46 -5.84 -6.04
N GLY A 110 10.00 -4.77 -5.47
CA GLY A 110 9.28 -3.53 -5.20
C GLY A 110 9.57 -2.44 -6.23
N ILE A 111 8.60 -1.58 -6.45
CA ILE A 111 8.73 -0.37 -7.25
C ILE A 111 8.41 0.83 -6.35
N ILE A 112 9.23 1.87 -6.44
CA ILE A 112 9.02 3.15 -5.77
C ILE A 112 9.05 4.26 -6.81
N GLU A 113 7.99 5.05 -6.84
CA GLU A 113 7.82 6.16 -7.78
C GLU A 113 7.67 7.46 -7.01
N ASN A 114 8.43 8.49 -7.39
CA ASN A 114 8.36 9.80 -6.75
C ASN A 114 7.23 10.64 -7.37
N TYR A 115 6.28 11.06 -6.54
CA TYR A 115 5.12 11.88 -6.95
C TYR A 115 5.25 13.36 -6.56
N GLY A 116 6.42 13.77 -6.05
CA GLY A 116 6.66 15.14 -5.57
C GLY A 116 6.12 15.38 -4.15
N ASN A 117 6.50 16.52 -3.55
CA ASN A 117 6.06 16.93 -2.20
C ASN A 117 6.26 15.84 -1.13
N ASP A 118 7.35 15.05 -1.24
CA ASP A 118 7.71 13.92 -0.38
C ASP A 118 6.74 12.72 -0.45
N TRP A 119 5.86 12.69 -1.43
CA TRP A 119 5.00 11.55 -1.72
C TRP A 119 5.69 10.54 -2.64
N PHE A 120 5.56 9.29 -2.27
CA PHE A 120 5.98 8.13 -3.09
C PHE A 120 4.79 7.20 -3.30
N ARG A 121 4.70 6.62 -4.49
CA ARG A 121 3.87 5.47 -4.73
C ARG A 121 4.74 4.22 -4.61
N LEU A 122 4.40 3.35 -3.68
CA LEU A 122 5.06 2.07 -3.47
C LEU A 122 4.20 0.98 -4.08
N SER A 123 4.80 0.01 -4.77
CA SER A 123 4.04 -1.13 -5.27
C SER A 123 4.82 -2.44 -5.21
N ILE A 124 4.07 -3.51 -5.03
CA ILE A 124 4.53 -4.89 -5.07
C ILE A 124 3.57 -5.74 -5.91
N THR A 125 4.10 -6.75 -6.58
CA THR A 125 3.29 -7.72 -7.32
C THR A 125 3.40 -9.08 -6.66
N LYS A 126 2.26 -9.76 -6.50
CA LYS A 126 2.17 -11.13 -6.03
C LYS A 126 1.57 -12.02 -7.11
N ASN A 127 2.35 -12.99 -7.55
CA ASN A 127 1.85 -14.09 -8.37
C ASN A 127 1.29 -15.18 -7.45
N VAL A 128 0.05 -15.57 -7.65
CA VAL A 128 -0.62 -16.61 -6.88
C VAL A 128 -0.98 -17.85 -7.73
N THR A 129 -0.53 -17.88 -8.97
CA THR A 129 -0.72 -19.02 -9.86
C THR A 129 -0.01 -20.24 -9.28
N GLY A 130 -0.76 -21.29 -8.97
CA GLY A 130 -0.23 -22.50 -8.36
C GLY A 130 -0.27 -22.52 -6.83
N ASP A 131 -0.63 -21.45 -6.15
CA ASP A 131 -0.87 -21.47 -4.70
C ASP A 131 -2.12 -22.33 -4.40
N ALA A 132 -2.01 -23.23 -3.42
CA ALA A 132 -3.10 -24.12 -3.03
C ALA A 132 -4.22 -23.33 -2.33
N ASP A 133 -3.86 -22.32 -1.54
CA ASP A 133 -4.79 -21.38 -0.90
C ASP A 133 -4.56 -20.01 -1.52
N LYS A 134 -5.57 -19.49 -2.17
CA LYS A 134 -5.57 -18.17 -2.84
C LYS A 134 -6.12 -17.06 -1.98
N THR A 135 -6.42 -17.35 -0.73
CA THR A 135 -6.90 -16.37 0.23
C THR A 135 -5.73 -15.61 0.83
N GLY A 136 -5.77 -14.28 0.79
CA GLY A 136 -4.67 -13.48 1.30
C GLY A 136 -5.05 -12.02 1.51
N ALA A 137 -4.09 -11.27 2.03
CA ALA A 137 -4.21 -9.85 2.26
C ALA A 137 -2.88 -9.13 2.06
N PHE A 138 -2.97 -7.84 1.84
CA PHE A 138 -1.82 -6.94 1.78
C PHE A 138 -1.72 -6.12 3.07
N TYR A 139 -0.51 -5.91 3.54
CA TYR A 139 -0.22 -5.24 4.80
C TYR A 139 0.82 -4.16 4.61
N ILE A 140 0.75 -3.14 5.47
CA ILE A 140 1.77 -2.11 5.62
C ILE A 140 2.34 -2.15 7.03
N TYR A 141 3.66 -2.03 7.13
CA TYR A 141 4.43 -1.95 8.37
C TYR A 141 5.37 -0.75 8.36
N SER A 142 5.71 -0.26 9.53
CA SER A 142 6.68 0.81 9.73
C SER A 142 7.82 0.36 10.66
N PRO A 143 8.79 -0.39 10.12
CA PRO A 143 9.91 -0.93 10.89
C PRO A 143 11.07 0.06 11.03
N ASN A 144 12.04 -0.27 11.91
CA ASN A 144 13.35 0.39 11.96
C ASN A 144 14.43 -0.34 11.13
N THR A 145 14.07 -1.46 10.51
CA THR A 145 14.98 -2.27 9.66
C THR A 145 14.30 -2.54 8.32
N LEU A 146 15.01 -2.27 7.23
CA LEU A 146 14.51 -2.45 5.88
C LEU A 146 14.02 -3.89 5.63
N GLY A 147 12.75 -4.03 5.20
CA GLY A 147 12.13 -5.31 4.88
C GLY A 147 11.64 -6.13 6.08
N SER A 148 11.70 -5.58 7.29
CA SER A 148 11.08 -6.23 8.46
C SER A 148 9.56 -6.06 8.41
N ALA A 149 8.82 -7.13 8.69
CA ALA A 149 7.36 -7.13 8.88
C ALA A 149 7.02 -6.99 10.37
N SER A 150 7.57 -5.98 11.02
CA SER A 150 7.40 -5.69 12.44
C SER A 150 7.47 -4.18 12.62
N SER A 151 6.36 -3.56 12.97
CA SER A 151 6.30 -2.12 13.19
C SER A 151 6.88 -1.73 14.55
N VAL A 152 7.30 -0.49 14.67
CA VAL A 152 7.87 0.04 15.91
C VAL A 152 6.95 1.10 16.49
N ALA A 153 6.66 1.01 17.78
CA ALA A 153 5.85 1.98 18.51
C ALA A 153 6.43 3.39 18.38
N GLY A 154 5.56 4.36 18.09
CA GLY A 154 5.93 5.75 17.85
C GLY A 154 6.31 6.07 16.39
N ASN A 155 6.50 5.07 15.53
CA ASN A 155 6.68 5.30 14.11
C ASN A 155 5.35 5.74 13.48
N TYR A 156 5.41 6.76 12.61
CA TYR A 156 4.25 7.20 11.85
C TYR A 156 4.62 7.59 10.41
N LEU A 157 3.63 7.52 9.55
CA LEU A 157 3.67 7.96 8.15
C LEU A 157 2.28 8.43 7.73
N TYR A 158 2.19 9.02 6.54
CA TYR A 158 0.91 9.37 5.94
C TYR A 158 0.64 8.41 4.79
N VAL A 159 -0.63 8.06 4.62
CA VAL A 159 -1.09 7.13 3.57
C VAL A 159 -2.26 7.71 2.80
N TRP A 160 -2.35 7.32 1.53
CA TRP A 160 -3.44 7.68 0.64
C TRP A 160 -3.49 6.71 -0.54
N GLY A 161 -4.66 6.53 -1.14
CA GLY A 161 -4.80 5.89 -2.43
C GLY A 161 -4.31 4.45 -2.50
N ALA A 162 -4.68 3.61 -1.52
CA ALA A 162 -4.41 2.17 -1.59
C ALA A 162 -5.17 1.53 -2.75
N GLN A 163 -4.49 0.68 -3.52
CA GLN A 163 -5.06 0.02 -4.69
C GLN A 163 -4.55 -1.42 -4.79
N VAL A 164 -5.48 -2.34 -4.93
CA VAL A 164 -5.22 -3.73 -5.33
C VAL A 164 -5.93 -3.98 -6.65
N GLU A 165 -5.21 -4.41 -7.63
CA GLU A 165 -5.74 -4.68 -8.97
C GLU A 165 -5.18 -5.98 -9.53
N GLU A 166 -5.96 -6.66 -10.36
CA GLU A 166 -5.48 -7.81 -11.12
C GLU A 166 -4.47 -7.35 -12.17
N GLY A 167 -3.27 -7.90 -12.16
CA GLY A 167 -2.20 -7.62 -13.08
C GLY A 167 -0.84 -7.47 -12.42
N SER A 168 0.19 -7.34 -13.23
CA SER A 168 1.59 -7.35 -12.79
C SER A 168 2.21 -5.97 -12.56
N TYR A 169 1.44 -4.90 -12.71
CA TYR A 169 1.88 -3.51 -12.48
C TYR A 169 0.70 -2.61 -12.09
N SER A 170 0.99 -1.49 -11.45
CA SER A 170 0.00 -0.49 -11.08
C SER A 170 -0.44 0.33 -12.28
N THR A 171 -1.76 0.52 -12.45
CA THR A 171 -2.32 1.54 -13.34
C THR A 171 -2.51 2.88 -12.62
N SER A 172 -3.05 3.88 -13.29
CA SER A 172 -3.46 5.13 -12.65
C SER A 172 -4.38 4.87 -11.46
N TYR A 173 -4.31 5.74 -10.45
CA TYR A 173 -5.11 5.55 -9.24
C TYR A 173 -6.61 5.56 -9.54
N ILE A 174 -7.30 4.54 -9.05
CA ILE A 174 -8.73 4.31 -9.16
C ILE A 174 -9.36 4.51 -7.77
N PRO A 175 -10.02 5.67 -7.53
CA PRO A 175 -10.63 5.95 -6.22
C PRO A 175 -11.84 5.06 -5.95
N THR A 176 -12.00 4.65 -4.69
CA THR A 176 -13.16 3.91 -4.20
C THR A 176 -13.62 4.46 -2.86
N SER A 177 -14.95 4.44 -2.62
CA SER A 177 -15.57 4.94 -1.39
C SER A 177 -16.79 4.08 -1.01
N GLY A 178 -16.52 2.82 -0.58
CA GLY A 178 -17.54 1.88 -0.13
C GLY A 178 -17.99 0.84 -1.15
N SER A 179 -17.50 0.91 -2.38
CA SER A 179 -17.71 -0.10 -3.43
C SER A 179 -16.47 -0.20 -4.32
N THR A 180 -16.30 -1.33 -4.97
CA THR A 180 -15.26 -1.59 -5.99
C THR A 180 -15.85 -1.49 -7.39
#